data_b737ff934f244ee7a146e5eecad1cbf2
#
_entry.id   b737ff934f244ee7a146e5eecad1cbf2
#
_cell.length_a   1.000
_cell.length_b   1.000
_cell.length_c   1.000
_cell.angle_alpha   90.00
_cell.angle_beta   90.00
_cell.angle_gamma   90.00
#
_symmetry.space_group_name_H-M   'P 1'
#
loop_
_entity.id
_entity.type
_entity.pdbx_description
1 polymer ?
#
loop_
_entity_poly.entity_id
_entity_poly.type
_entity_poly.pdbx_seq_one_letter_code
_entity_poly.pdbx_strand_id
1 'polypeptide(L)'
;MSSYTYTVYYGAFIDLPHLPDEPATPNSPPKHKLSINHGALWVSQADGKIEGIDWEVKDEERLGELIKRMGWKVEGGGNEDENRAGDLVRVVKAQKQRNGFFFPGFIDSHIHAPQYPNSGIFGSSTLLDWLETYTFPLESSFGNKDNPSEPPPSAHTVYNHVVSRTLSHGTTCAAYYATIHVPATNLLATICHTKGQRALIGRVCMDNPALCPPYYCDESPSSSLSATKATIAHIHALDPTSALIRPIITPRFAPSCTHTTLSQLGALAASTTPPMPIQTHISENINEIALVAQLFPSSKSYADVYDSTGLLTPHTILAHAVHLSADERALVSKRRSAVAHCPASNSAIGSGLCPVRELLDEGITVGLGTDVSGGWSPSVLEAVRQACLVSRLVAFQEEAGGEWKSASGREKISVEEGLYLATRGGAKVVGMQDIIGGFEVGMYWDVQMVEIGETVDSDNNDSNGNQGVYTSNVDIFGWESWEEKIAKWVWSGDDRNVRAVWVRGRLVHGEPC
;
A
#
# COMPACT_ATOMS: atom_id res chain seq x y z
N MET A 1 -5.20 16.59 -29.43
CA MET A 1 -4.28 15.60 -28.83
C MET A 1 -4.50 14.30 -29.59
N SER A 2 -3.46 13.76 -30.23
CA SER A 2 -3.54 12.47 -30.90
C SER A 2 -3.81 11.40 -29.83
N SER A 3 -4.90 10.63 -29.99
CA SER A 3 -5.22 9.53 -29.08
C SER A 3 -4.40 8.32 -29.53
N TYR A 4 -3.45 7.88 -28.69
CA TYR A 4 -2.79 6.60 -28.89
C TYR A 4 -3.76 5.45 -28.65
N THR A 5 -3.60 4.36 -29.40
CA THR A 5 -4.29 3.10 -29.12
C THR A 5 -3.59 2.34 -27.99
N TYR A 6 -2.25 2.32 -28.05
CA TYR A 6 -1.42 1.62 -27.06
C TYR A 6 -0.25 2.47 -26.59
N THR A 7 0.19 2.24 -25.34
CA THR A 7 1.55 2.57 -24.92
C THR A 7 2.36 1.28 -24.82
N VAL A 8 3.49 1.24 -25.52
CA VAL A 8 4.46 0.13 -25.48
C VAL A 8 5.56 0.49 -24.49
N TYR A 9 5.71 -0.30 -23.46
CA TYR A 9 6.78 -0.20 -22.48
C TYR A 9 7.90 -1.18 -22.85
N TYR A 10 9.14 -0.72 -22.86
CA TYR A 10 10.30 -1.51 -23.27
C TYR A 10 11.44 -1.37 -22.28
N GLY A 11 12.07 -2.47 -21.89
CA GLY A 11 13.21 -2.52 -20.99
C GLY A 11 13.19 -3.69 -20.03
N ALA A 12 13.75 -3.50 -18.83
CA ALA A 12 13.70 -4.47 -17.76
C ALA A 12 12.37 -4.39 -17.00
N PHE A 13 11.75 -5.54 -16.77
CA PHE A 13 10.54 -5.70 -15.96
C PHE A 13 10.86 -6.64 -14.81
N ILE A 14 10.64 -6.18 -13.60
CA ILE A 14 10.93 -6.94 -12.38
C ILE A 14 9.66 -7.02 -11.56
N ASP A 15 9.22 -8.22 -11.24
CA ASP A 15 8.08 -8.46 -10.37
C ASP A 15 8.27 -9.73 -9.53
N LEU A 16 7.24 -10.07 -8.77
CA LEU A 16 7.17 -11.28 -7.97
C LEU A 16 6.03 -12.14 -8.48
N PRO A 17 6.31 -13.32 -9.07
CA PRO A 17 5.27 -14.17 -9.61
C PRO A 17 4.33 -14.68 -8.50
N HIS A 18 3.12 -15.06 -8.89
CA HIS A 18 2.26 -15.83 -8.01
C HIS A 18 2.98 -17.10 -7.58
N LEU A 19 3.05 -17.33 -6.28
CA LEU A 19 3.44 -18.65 -5.82
C LEU A 19 2.28 -19.61 -6.10
N PRO A 20 2.58 -20.84 -6.58
CA PRO A 20 1.57 -21.89 -6.59
C PRO A 20 1.03 -22.06 -5.15
N ASP A 21 -0.25 -22.39 -5.02
CA ASP A 21 -0.92 -22.66 -3.74
C ASP A 21 -0.39 -23.93 -3.03
N GLU A 22 0.90 -24.21 -3.14
CA GLU A 22 1.53 -25.28 -2.38
C GLU A 22 1.62 -24.84 -0.91
N PRO A 23 1.06 -25.64 -0.01
CA PRO A 23 1.12 -25.31 1.41
C PRO A 23 2.57 -25.21 1.84
N ALA A 24 2.96 -24.07 2.40
CA ALA A 24 4.26 -23.91 3.04
C ALA A 24 4.40 -25.00 4.11
N THR A 25 5.40 -25.85 3.98
CA THR A 25 5.68 -26.79 5.07
C THR A 25 6.42 -26.03 6.17
N PRO A 26 6.21 -26.39 7.44
CA PRO A 26 6.86 -25.72 8.57
C PRO A 26 8.38 -25.61 8.46
N ASN A 27 9.02 -26.45 7.65
CA ASN A 27 10.47 -26.49 7.43
C ASN A 27 10.95 -25.85 6.11
N SER A 28 10.04 -25.38 5.26
CA SER A 28 10.37 -24.77 3.98
C SER A 28 9.35 -23.67 3.64
N PRO A 29 9.57 -22.42 4.11
CA PRO A 29 8.73 -21.31 3.70
C PRO A 29 8.83 -21.15 2.18
N PRO A 30 7.77 -20.68 1.51
CA PRO A 30 7.81 -20.41 0.10
C PRO A 30 8.93 -19.40 -0.19
N LYS A 31 9.84 -19.76 -1.08
CA LYS A 31 10.93 -18.87 -1.49
C LYS A 31 10.41 -17.97 -2.60
N HIS A 32 10.02 -16.76 -2.26
CA HIS A 32 9.79 -15.73 -3.26
C HIS A 32 11.09 -15.49 -4.04
N LYS A 33 10.99 -15.42 -5.35
CA LYS A 33 12.09 -15.06 -6.25
C LYS A 33 11.63 -13.93 -7.14
N LEU A 34 12.54 -13.03 -7.47
CA LEU A 34 12.28 -12.04 -8.49
C LEU A 34 12.10 -12.71 -9.85
N SER A 35 11.07 -12.31 -10.57
CA SER A 35 10.94 -12.53 -12.01
C SER A 35 11.61 -11.33 -12.69
N ILE A 36 12.66 -11.59 -13.46
CA ILE A 36 13.45 -10.56 -14.12
C ILE A 36 13.38 -10.82 -15.62
N ASN A 37 12.63 -9.98 -16.32
CA ASN A 37 12.44 -10.09 -17.76
C ASN A 37 12.92 -8.81 -18.44
N HIS A 38 13.47 -8.95 -19.64
CA HIS A 38 13.71 -7.84 -20.56
C HIS A 38 12.87 -8.06 -21.80
N GLY A 39 12.16 -7.03 -22.25
CA GLY A 39 11.29 -7.17 -23.40
C GLY A 39 10.38 -5.99 -23.63
N ALA A 40 9.24 -6.24 -24.25
CA ALA A 40 8.18 -5.28 -24.49
C ALA A 40 6.84 -5.74 -23.91
N LEU A 41 6.09 -4.79 -23.41
CA LEU A 41 4.73 -4.97 -22.89
C LEU A 41 3.88 -3.80 -23.40
N TRP A 42 2.63 -4.05 -23.81
CA TRP A 42 1.78 -2.97 -24.29
C TRP A 42 0.45 -2.91 -23.54
N VAL A 43 0.03 -1.66 -23.32
CA VAL A 43 -1.12 -1.30 -22.49
C VAL A 43 -2.12 -0.54 -23.34
N SER A 44 -3.37 -0.96 -23.30
CA SER A 44 -4.50 -0.28 -23.94
C SER A 44 -4.75 1.09 -23.31
N GLN A 45 -4.88 2.11 -24.15
CA GLN A 45 -5.23 3.45 -23.68
C GLN A 45 -6.74 3.60 -23.40
N ALA A 46 -7.55 2.65 -23.85
CA ALA A 46 -8.99 2.68 -23.63
C ALA A 46 -9.37 2.36 -22.18
N ASP A 47 -8.68 1.42 -21.57
CA ASP A 47 -9.00 0.95 -20.22
C ASP A 47 -7.81 0.85 -19.24
N GLY A 48 -6.58 0.97 -19.76
CA GLY A 48 -5.36 0.90 -18.98
C GLY A 48 -4.90 -0.51 -18.61
N LYS A 49 -5.36 -1.52 -19.34
CA LYS A 49 -4.99 -2.92 -19.13
C LYS A 49 -3.81 -3.34 -19.99
N ILE A 50 -3.04 -4.29 -19.46
CA ILE A 50 -2.00 -4.99 -20.19
C ILE A 50 -2.70 -5.91 -21.22
N GLU A 51 -2.46 -5.68 -22.51
CA GLU A 51 -3.03 -6.49 -23.58
C GLU A 51 -2.07 -7.52 -24.16
N GLY A 52 -0.77 -7.31 -23.96
CA GLY A 52 0.19 -8.28 -24.43
C GLY A 52 1.61 -8.04 -23.92
N ILE A 53 2.41 -9.09 -24.05
CA ILE A 53 3.78 -9.16 -23.56
C ILE A 53 4.61 -9.95 -24.57
N ASP A 54 5.82 -9.49 -24.85
CA ASP A 54 6.79 -10.20 -25.67
C ASP A 54 8.20 -10.09 -25.04
N TRP A 55 8.59 -11.14 -24.32
CA TRP A 55 9.89 -11.22 -23.66
C TRP A 55 11.04 -11.57 -24.60
N GLU A 56 10.76 -11.82 -25.89
CA GLU A 56 11.81 -12.06 -26.89
C GLU A 56 12.37 -10.79 -27.53
N VAL A 57 11.77 -9.64 -27.22
CA VAL A 57 12.24 -8.31 -27.65
C VAL A 57 13.42 -7.87 -26.78
N LYS A 58 14.62 -8.37 -27.10
CA LYS A 58 15.83 -8.16 -26.29
C LYS A 58 16.63 -6.90 -26.63
N ASP A 59 16.37 -6.30 -27.78
CA ASP A 59 17.09 -5.13 -28.30
C ASP A 59 16.17 -4.21 -29.13
N GLU A 60 16.69 -3.07 -29.53
CA GLU A 60 15.98 -2.04 -30.31
C GLU A 60 15.56 -2.54 -31.70
N GLU A 61 16.35 -3.42 -32.33
CA GLU A 61 16.03 -3.98 -33.64
C GLU A 61 14.77 -4.85 -33.54
N ARG A 62 14.72 -5.74 -32.53
CA ARG A 62 13.53 -6.58 -32.26
C ARG A 62 12.32 -5.77 -31.84
N LEU A 63 12.51 -4.64 -31.14
CA LEU A 63 11.42 -3.70 -30.85
C LEU A 63 10.84 -3.14 -32.17
N GLY A 64 11.70 -2.72 -33.10
CA GLY A 64 11.29 -2.27 -34.42
C GLY A 64 10.55 -3.36 -35.23
N GLU A 65 11.02 -4.63 -35.14
CA GLU A 65 10.33 -5.77 -35.74
C GLU A 65 8.94 -6.02 -35.12
N LEU A 66 8.81 -5.93 -33.78
CA LEU A 66 7.53 -6.03 -33.10
C LEU A 66 6.55 -4.96 -33.59
N ILE A 67 6.98 -3.69 -33.61
CA ILE A 67 6.17 -2.56 -34.07
C ILE A 67 5.70 -2.79 -35.50
N LYS A 68 6.60 -3.24 -36.39
CA LYS A 68 6.29 -3.55 -37.79
C LYS A 68 5.33 -4.74 -37.90
N ARG A 69 5.54 -5.83 -37.17
CA ARG A 69 4.69 -7.03 -37.13
C ARG A 69 3.27 -6.71 -36.68
N MET A 70 3.13 -5.83 -35.69
CA MET A 70 1.84 -5.39 -35.16
C MET A 70 1.15 -4.34 -36.05
N GLY A 71 1.84 -3.82 -37.06
CA GLY A 71 1.29 -2.77 -37.92
C GLY A 71 1.16 -1.41 -37.22
N TRP A 72 1.89 -1.19 -36.15
CA TRP A 72 1.81 0.05 -35.36
C TRP A 72 2.59 1.20 -36.00
N LYS A 73 2.15 2.43 -35.69
CA LYS A 73 2.83 3.69 -35.98
C LYS A 73 3.35 4.31 -34.70
N VAL A 74 4.62 4.67 -34.67
CA VAL A 74 5.22 5.32 -33.49
C VAL A 74 5.04 6.83 -33.58
N GLU A 75 4.61 7.47 -32.49
CA GLU A 75 4.56 8.93 -32.39
C GLU A 75 5.96 9.54 -32.63
N GLY A 76 6.03 10.53 -33.53
CA GLY A 76 7.30 11.19 -33.90
C GLY A 76 8.18 10.38 -34.84
N GLY A 77 7.73 9.23 -35.34
CA GLY A 77 8.39 8.49 -36.45
C GLY A 77 8.37 9.31 -37.74
N GLY A 78 9.45 9.21 -38.54
CA GLY A 78 9.62 10.03 -39.75
C GLY A 78 8.54 9.83 -40.81
N ASN A 79 8.59 10.67 -41.85
CA ASN A 79 7.58 10.80 -42.95
C ASN A 79 7.10 9.50 -43.63
N GLU A 80 7.81 8.38 -43.48
CA GLU A 80 7.39 7.08 -44.04
C GLU A 80 6.23 6.44 -43.22
N ASP A 81 6.08 6.80 -41.96
CA ASP A 81 5.03 6.27 -41.08
C ASP A 81 3.71 7.08 -41.17
N GLU A 82 3.74 8.33 -41.59
CA GLU A 82 2.55 9.20 -41.62
C GLU A 82 1.45 8.69 -42.58
N ASN A 83 1.81 7.99 -43.66
CA ASN A 83 0.88 7.47 -44.67
C ASN A 83 0.46 6.01 -44.48
N ARG A 84 0.92 5.32 -43.41
CA ARG A 84 0.59 3.93 -43.15
C ARG A 84 -0.75 3.82 -42.39
N ALA A 85 -1.63 2.90 -42.78
CA ALA A 85 -2.77 2.54 -41.97
C ALA A 85 -2.27 1.70 -40.77
N GLY A 86 -2.67 2.06 -39.55
CA GLY A 86 -2.28 1.32 -38.32
C GLY A 86 -2.54 2.13 -37.05
N ASP A 87 -2.56 1.42 -35.91
CA ASP A 87 -2.75 2.03 -34.59
C ASP A 87 -1.56 2.91 -34.21
N LEU A 88 -1.84 4.08 -33.69
CA LEU A 88 -0.81 4.98 -33.18
C LEU A 88 -0.38 4.49 -31.79
N VAL A 89 0.94 4.33 -31.60
CA VAL A 89 1.52 3.91 -30.33
C VAL A 89 2.55 4.90 -29.82
N ARG A 90 2.61 5.00 -28.49
CA ARG A 90 3.70 5.68 -27.77
C ARG A 90 4.66 4.63 -27.21
N VAL A 91 5.96 4.86 -27.32
CA VAL A 91 6.98 3.98 -26.74
C VAL A 91 7.61 4.66 -25.51
N VAL A 92 7.62 3.95 -24.39
CA VAL A 92 8.26 4.38 -23.13
C VAL A 92 9.36 3.38 -22.79
N LYS A 93 10.57 3.87 -22.56
CA LYS A 93 11.75 3.01 -22.35
C LYS A 93 12.32 3.19 -20.93
N ALA A 94 12.58 2.08 -20.24
CA ALA A 94 13.41 2.10 -19.06
C ALA A 94 14.89 2.22 -19.49
N GLN A 95 15.59 3.25 -18.99
CA GLN A 95 16.95 3.57 -19.43
C GLN A 95 17.97 2.57 -18.86
N LYS A 96 18.55 1.73 -19.73
CA LYS A 96 19.56 0.73 -19.35
C LYS A 96 20.80 1.38 -18.70
N GLN A 97 21.23 2.53 -19.19
CA GLN A 97 22.39 3.26 -18.68
C GLN A 97 22.19 3.72 -17.23
N ARG A 98 20.95 3.93 -16.82
CA ARG A 98 20.57 4.35 -15.47
C ARG A 98 20.05 3.17 -14.62
N ASN A 99 20.32 1.94 -15.04
CA ASN A 99 19.79 0.73 -14.41
C ASN A 99 18.27 0.83 -14.18
N GLY A 100 17.55 1.34 -15.21
CA GLY A 100 16.12 1.56 -15.19
C GLY A 100 15.32 0.26 -15.32
N PHE A 101 14.20 0.17 -14.61
CA PHE A 101 13.27 -0.96 -14.70
C PHE A 101 11.84 -0.55 -14.34
N PHE A 102 10.88 -1.35 -14.80
CA PHE A 102 9.49 -1.27 -14.38
C PHE A 102 9.24 -2.24 -13.22
N PHE A 103 8.52 -1.77 -12.21
CA PHE A 103 8.14 -2.55 -11.04
C PHE A 103 6.67 -2.31 -10.72
N PRO A 104 5.89 -3.31 -10.26
CA PRO A 104 4.51 -3.08 -9.84
C PRO A 104 4.41 -1.94 -8.82
N GLY A 105 3.37 -1.14 -8.91
CA GLY A 105 3.11 -0.10 -7.93
C GLY A 105 2.93 -0.68 -6.54
N PHE A 106 3.43 0.02 -5.54
CA PHE A 106 3.25 -0.36 -4.15
C PHE A 106 1.81 -0.18 -3.71
N ILE A 107 1.40 -1.02 -2.77
CA ILE A 107 0.08 -1.00 -2.16
C ILE A 107 0.24 -0.76 -0.66
N ASP A 108 -0.25 0.39 -0.20
CA ASP A 108 -0.28 0.74 1.22
C ASP A 108 -1.59 0.25 1.82
N SER A 109 -1.54 -0.85 2.56
CA SER A 109 -2.74 -1.48 3.11
C SER A 109 -3.26 -0.82 4.40
N HIS A 110 -2.57 0.22 4.93
CA HIS A 110 -2.99 0.96 6.11
C HIS A 110 -2.25 2.30 6.23
N ILE A 111 -2.99 3.40 6.13
CA ILE A 111 -2.45 4.77 6.26
C ILE A 111 -3.54 5.74 6.75
N HIS A 112 -3.16 6.69 7.63
CA HIS A 112 -4.02 7.76 8.14
C HIS A 112 -3.70 9.10 7.45
N ALA A 113 -4.45 9.46 6.41
CA ALA A 113 -4.19 10.68 5.64
C ALA A 113 -4.16 11.97 6.48
N PRO A 114 -5.09 12.18 7.46
CA PRO A 114 -5.13 13.41 8.25
C PRO A 114 -3.94 13.55 9.22
N GLN A 115 -3.27 12.44 9.56
CA GLN A 115 -2.17 12.46 10.51
C GLN A 115 -0.81 12.81 9.88
N TYR A 116 -0.73 12.93 8.55
CA TYR A 116 0.50 13.20 7.83
C TYR A 116 1.34 14.37 8.39
N PRO A 117 0.78 15.48 8.87
CA PRO A 117 1.55 16.56 9.49
C PRO A 117 2.35 16.14 10.72
N ASN A 118 1.95 15.07 11.41
CA ASN A 118 2.64 14.54 12.58
C ASN A 118 3.70 13.45 12.25
N SER A 119 3.99 13.21 10.98
CA SER A 119 5.02 12.21 10.60
C SER A 119 6.35 12.48 11.29
N GLY A 120 6.83 11.50 12.07
CA GLY A 120 8.04 11.63 12.89
C GLY A 120 7.85 12.34 14.24
N ILE A 121 6.63 12.75 14.58
CA ILE A 121 6.29 13.41 15.85
C ILE A 121 5.50 12.41 16.72
N PHE A 122 6.18 11.51 17.40
CA PHE A 122 5.57 10.51 18.28
C PHE A 122 6.13 10.53 19.73
N GLY A 123 7.18 11.31 19.97
CA GLY A 123 7.78 11.47 21.29
C GLY A 123 8.24 10.14 21.91
N SER A 124 7.99 9.98 23.20
CA SER A 124 8.19 8.71 23.95
C SER A 124 6.85 8.11 24.39
N SER A 125 5.78 8.37 23.62
CA SER A 125 4.42 7.99 23.97
C SER A 125 4.16 6.51 23.68
N THR A 126 3.28 5.92 24.48
CA THR A 126 2.62 4.66 24.13
C THR A 126 1.37 4.95 23.28
N LEU A 127 0.72 3.93 22.70
CA LEU A 127 -0.42 4.09 21.80
C LEU A 127 -1.50 5.03 22.37
N LEU A 128 -2.01 4.79 23.59
CA LEU A 128 -3.13 5.55 24.14
C LEU A 128 -2.74 7.01 24.43
N ASP A 129 -1.55 7.25 25.00
CA ASP A 129 -1.02 8.59 25.24
C ASP A 129 -0.79 9.35 23.93
N TRP A 130 -0.30 8.64 22.90
CA TRP A 130 -0.05 9.20 21.58
C TRP A 130 -1.36 9.60 20.87
N LEU A 131 -2.41 8.79 21.00
CA LEU A 131 -3.74 9.12 20.48
C LEU A 131 -4.28 10.41 21.10
N GLU A 132 -4.19 10.55 22.43
CA GLU A 132 -4.69 11.71 23.16
C GLU A 132 -3.86 12.97 22.87
N THR A 133 -2.52 12.83 22.84
CA THR A 133 -1.62 13.99 22.76
C THR A 133 -1.50 14.54 21.34
N TYR A 134 -1.40 13.65 20.34
CA TYR A 134 -1.06 14.06 18.97
C TYR A 134 -2.20 13.82 17.97
N THR A 135 -2.85 12.66 18.05
CA THR A 135 -3.75 12.19 17.00
C THR A 135 -5.12 12.85 17.04
N PHE A 136 -5.84 12.75 18.15
CA PHE A 136 -7.20 13.28 18.25
C PHE A 136 -7.26 14.81 18.09
N PRO A 137 -6.34 15.61 18.68
CA PRO A 137 -6.32 17.05 18.44
C PRO A 137 -6.12 17.41 16.96
N LEU A 138 -5.20 16.72 16.25
CA LEU A 138 -4.96 16.97 14.84
C LEU A 138 -6.16 16.56 13.98
N GLU A 139 -6.65 15.33 14.12
CA GLU A 139 -7.78 14.83 13.33
C GLU A 139 -9.06 15.65 13.56
N SER A 140 -9.31 16.12 14.78
CA SER A 140 -10.45 16.99 15.09
C SER A 140 -10.41 18.34 14.35
N SER A 141 -9.20 18.82 14.01
CA SER A 141 -9.00 20.07 13.28
C SER A 141 -9.45 20.02 11.81
N PHE A 142 -9.78 18.81 11.30
CA PHE A 142 -10.36 18.63 9.97
C PHE A 142 -11.87 18.88 9.92
N GLY A 143 -12.51 19.16 11.05
CA GLY A 143 -13.86 19.71 11.14
C GLY A 143 -13.83 21.23 11.03
N ASN A 144 -14.71 21.80 10.21
CA ASN A 144 -14.88 23.23 10.10
C ASN A 144 -15.97 23.70 11.05
N LYS A 145 -15.58 24.38 12.13
CA LYS A 145 -16.52 24.87 13.16
C LYS A 145 -17.45 25.99 12.66
N ASP A 146 -16.94 26.80 11.71
CA ASP A 146 -17.68 27.95 11.17
C ASP A 146 -18.64 27.51 10.05
N ASN A 147 -18.30 26.47 9.32
CA ASN A 147 -19.14 25.88 8.27
C ASN A 147 -19.02 24.34 8.28
N PRO A 148 -19.84 23.64 9.08
CA PRO A 148 -19.74 22.16 9.20
C PRO A 148 -20.02 21.38 7.91
N SER A 149 -20.52 22.02 6.85
CA SER A 149 -20.77 21.39 5.54
C SER A 149 -19.56 21.41 4.61
N GLU A 150 -18.49 22.11 4.96
CA GLU A 150 -17.26 22.23 4.15
C GLU A 150 -16.03 21.84 4.95
N PRO A 151 -15.02 21.23 4.33
CA PRO A 151 -13.76 20.96 5.00
C PRO A 151 -12.96 22.26 5.19
N PRO A 152 -12.13 22.38 6.24
CA PRO A 152 -11.27 23.54 6.42
C PRO A 152 -10.16 23.56 5.33
N PRO A 153 -9.61 24.74 4.98
CA PRO A 153 -8.53 24.86 4.00
C PRO A 153 -7.29 24.00 4.32
N SER A 154 -6.99 23.80 5.61
CA SER A 154 -5.91 22.93 6.06
C SER A 154 -6.08 21.48 5.60
N ALA A 155 -7.29 20.94 5.60
CA ALA A 155 -7.59 19.61 5.11
C ALA A 155 -7.23 19.46 3.62
N HIS A 156 -7.54 20.47 2.81
CA HIS A 156 -7.20 20.50 1.39
C HIS A 156 -5.67 20.47 1.18
N THR A 157 -4.94 21.26 1.95
CA THR A 157 -3.47 21.29 1.89
C THR A 157 -2.87 19.93 2.26
N VAL A 158 -3.27 19.36 3.40
CA VAL A 158 -2.74 18.10 3.91
C VAL A 158 -3.04 16.95 2.95
N TYR A 159 -4.29 16.80 2.52
CA TYR A 159 -4.68 15.68 1.65
C TYR A 159 -4.05 15.77 0.26
N ASN A 160 -3.95 16.96 -0.34
CA ASN A 160 -3.21 17.13 -1.59
C ASN A 160 -1.74 16.72 -1.44
N HIS A 161 -1.15 17.04 -0.29
CA HIS A 161 0.26 16.77 -0.03
C HIS A 161 0.52 15.28 0.19
N VAL A 162 -0.24 14.62 1.08
CA VAL A 162 -0.04 13.20 1.38
C VAL A 162 -0.28 12.31 0.15
N VAL A 163 -1.36 12.57 -0.62
CA VAL A 163 -1.64 11.79 -1.84
C VAL A 163 -0.55 11.98 -2.89
N SER A 164 -0.06 13.23 -3.08
CA SER A 164 1.08 13.47 -3.98
C SER A 164 2.35 12.77 -3.50
N ARG A 165 2.60 12.77 -2.19
CA ARG A 165 3.79 12.17 -1.60
C ARG A 165 3.75 10.64 -1.69
N THR A 166 2.62 9.99 -1.42
CA THR A 166 2.50 8.54 -1.61
C THR A 166 2.69 8.14 -3.07
N LEU A 167 2.13 8.91 -4.02
CA LEU A 167 2.39 8.70 -5.45
C LEU A 167 3.86 8.86 -5.80
N SER A 168 4.57 9.87 -5.27
CA SER A 168 6.01 10.06 -5.54
C SER A 168 6.88 8.92 -5.00
N HIS A 169 6.39 8.18 -4.01
CA HIS A 169 7.03 6.97 -3.50
C HIS A 169 6.59 5.68 -4.21
N GLY A 170 5.89 5.77 -5.34
CA GLY A 170 5.46 4.61 -6.12
C GLY A 170 4.21 3.90 -5.60
N THR A 171 3.49 4.47 -4.63
CA THR A 171 2.25 3.88 -4.07
C THR A 171 1.07 4.16 -5.00
N THR A 172 0.62 3.14 -5.71
CA THR A 172 -0.48 3.24 -6.68
C THR A 172 -1.85 3.00 -6.05
N CYS A 173 -1.91 2.26 -4.92
CA CYS A 173 -3.13 1.97 -4.19
C CYS A 173 -2.91 2.15 -2.68
N ALA A 174 -3.88 2.78 -1.99
CA ALA A 174 -3.80 2.98 -0.55
C ALA A 174 -5.16 2.77 0.14
N ALA A 175 -5.14 2.16 1.35
CA ALA A 175 -6.31 2.02 2.23
C ALA A 175 -6.27 3.13 3.29
N TYR A 176 -6.97 4.22 3.00
CA TYR A 176 -6.95 5.44 3.81
C TYR A 176 -7.96 5.42 4.95
N TYR A 177 -7.49 5.68 6.16
CA TYR A 177 -8.31 6.23 7.24
C TYR A 177 -8.38 7.74 7.08
N ALA A 178 -9.59 8.30 7.12
CA ALA A 178 -9.82 9.74 7.16
C ALA A 178 -10.14 10.19 8.61
N THR A 179 -11.12 11.04 8.79
CA THR A 179 -11.59 11.52 10.09
C THR A 179 -13.08 11.17 10.30
N ILE A 180 -13.66 11.56 11.44
CA ILE A 180 -15.11 11.46 11.67
C ILE A 180 -15.89 12.47 10.80
N HIS A 181 -15.23 13.47 10.21
CA HIS A 181 -15.86 14.56 9.47
C HIS A 181 -16.16 14.16 8.02
N VAL A 182 -17.44 14.08 7.66
CA VAL A 182 -17.90 13.71 6.31
C VAL A 182 -17.31 14.63 5.23
N PRO A 183 -17.34 15.97 5.34
CA PRO A 183 -16.80 16.83 4.29
C PRO A 183 -15.31 16.63 4.04
N ALA A 184 -14.51 16.44 5.10
CA ALA A 184 -13.08 16.19 4.96
C ALA A 184 -12.80 14.81 4.34
N THR A 185 -13.56 13.78 4.71
CA THR A 185 -13.43 12.44 4.10
C THR A 185 -13.82 12.46 2.62
N ASN A 186 -14.90 13.17 2.27
CA ASN A 186 -15.32 13.34 0.88
C ASN A 186 -14.29 14.11 0.05
N LEU A 187 -13.62 15.10 0.65
CA LEU A 187 -12.51 15.81 0.02
C LEU A 187 -11.33 14.88 -0.29
N LEU A 188 -10.95 13.99 0.64
CA LEU A 188 -9.89 13.00 0.40
C LEU A 188 -10.24 12.12 -0.80
N ALA A 189 -11.49 11.63 -0.86
CA ALA A 189 -11.97 10.83 -1.98
C ALA A 189 -11.85 11.59 -3.32
N THR A 190 -12.27 12.85 -3.34
CA THR A 190 -12.18 13.72 -4.51
C THR A 190 -10.73 13.95 -4.95
N ILE A 191 -9.81 14.15 -4.00
CA ILE A 191 -8.38 14.36 -4.30
C ILE A 191 -7.76 13.08 -4.87
N CYS A 192 -7.99 11.90 -4.27
CA CYS A 192 -7.49 10.63 -4.80
C CYS A 192 -8.00 10.38 -6.22
N HIS A 193 -9.29 10.57 -6.46
CA HIS A 193 -9.91 10.42 -7.79
C HIS A 193 -9.30 11.39 -8.82
N THR A 194 -9.17 12.67 -8.46
CA THR A 194 -8.62 13.71 -9.35
C THR A 194 -7.16 13.45 -9.71
N LYS A 195 -6.34 13.07 -8.72
CA LYS A 195 -4.93 12.71 -8.94
C LYS A 195 -4.77 11.35 -9.65
N GLY A 196 -5.81 10.53 -9.65
CA GLY A 196 -5.81 9.22 -10.29
C GLY A 196 -5.17 8.12 -9.44
N GLN A 197 -5.01 8.32 -8.14
CA GLN A 197 -4.57 7.26 -7.24
C GLN A 197 -5.72 6.30 -6.92
N ARG A 198 -5.44 5.01 -6.96
CA ARG A 198 -6.38 4.00 -6.48
C ARG A 198 -6.46 4.05 -4.96
N ALA A 199 -7.69 4.07 -4.40
CA ALA A 199 -7.85 4.20 -2.95
C ALA A 199 -9.10 3.50 -2.42
N LEU A 200 -8.97 2.90 -1.22
CA LEU A 200 -10.08 2.56 -0.36
C LEU A 200 -10.17 3.67 0.71
N ILE A 201 -11.33 4.31 0.85
CA ILE A 201 -11.46 5.51 1.69
C ILE A 201 -12.54 5.30 2.73
N GLY A 202 -12.13 5.37 4.00
CA GLY A 202 -12.99 5.16 5.14
C GLY A 202 -13.14 6.39 6.03
N ARG A 203 -14.42 6.74 6.31
CA ARG A 203 -14.75 7.64 7.39
C ARG A 203 -14.55 6.88 8.70
N VAL A 204 -13.75 7.41 9.59
CA VAL A 204 -13.51 6.83 10.91
C VAL A 204 -14.78 6.92 11.76
N CYS A 205 -15.21 5.79 12.34
CA CYS A 205 -16.34 5.72 13.27
C CYS A 205 -15.82 5.64 14.71
N MET A 206 -16.30 6.55 15.58
CA MET A 206 -15.88 6.66 16.97
C MET A 206 -17.05 7.25 17.78
N ASP A 207 -17.72 6.44 18.62
CA ASP A 207 -18.88 6.87 19.40
C ASP A 207 -18.85 6.40 20.87
N ASN A 208 -17.71 5.86 21.34
CA ASN A 208 -17.60 5.41 22.71
C ASN A 208 -16.99 6.50 23.61
N PRO A 209 -17.79 7.16 24.48
CA PRO A 209 -17.31 8.26 25.33
C PRO A 209 -16.30 7.81 26.41
N ALA A 210 -16.12 6.50 26.61
CA ALA A 210 -15.10 5.98 27.52
C ALA A 210 -13.67 6.22 27.01
N LEU A 211 -13.50 6.42 25.69
CA LEU A 211 -12.21 6.69 25.07
C LEU A 211 -12.20 7.95 24.21
N CYS A 212 -13.29 8.22 23.48
CA CYS A 212 -13.35 9.34 22.55
C CYS A 212 -13.44 10.67 23.30
N PRO A 213 -12.55 11.65 23.03
CA PRO A 213 -12.68 12.95 23.64
C PRO A 213 -13.97 13.65 23.13
N PRO A 214 -14.65 14.43 23.98
CA PRO A 214 -15.92 15.08 23.61
C PRO A 214 -15.84 15.97 22.36
N TYR A 215 -14.67 16.48 22.04
CA TYR A 215 -14.44 17.32 20.86
C TYR A 215 -14.22 16.52 19.57
N TYR A 216 -14.04 15.18 19.68
CA TYR A 216 -13.77 14.30 18.54
C TYR A 216 -14.43 12.94 18.76
N CYS A 217 -15.76 12.93 18.71
CA CYS A 217 -16.60 11.77 18.95
C CYS A 217 -17.91 11.90 18.15
N ASP A 218 -18.40 10.80 17.60
CA ASP A 218 -19.74 10.75 17.04
C ASP A 218 -20.78 10.85 18.17
N GLU A 219 -21.87 11.58 17.96
CA GLU A 219 -22.88 11.82 18.99
C GLU A 219 -23.63 10.53 19.40
N SER A 220 -23.76 9.59 18.48
CA SER A 220 -24.51 8.36 18.71
C SER A 220 -24.18 7.31 17.63
N PRO A 221 -24.51 6.02 17.86
CA PRO A 221 -24.43 4.98 16.82
C PRO A 221 -25.18 5.35 15.54
N SER A 222 -26.37 5.95 15.66
CA SER A 222 -27.19 6.32 14.50
C SER A 222 -26.58 7.48 13.70
N SER A 223 -25.98 8.48 14.36
CA SER A 223 -25.28 9.58 13.68
C SER A 223 -24.02 9.08 12.98
N SER A 224 -23.22 8.20 13.61
CA SER A 224 -22.06 7.56 13.03
C SER A 224 -22.41 6.76 11.76
N LEU A 225 -23.46 5.94 11.84
CA LEU A 225 -23.95 5.16 10.69
C LEU A 225 -24.44 6.06 9.55
N SER A 226 -25.20 7.13 9.87
CA SER A 226 -25.71 8.08 8.88
C SER A 226 -24.58 8.81 8.16
N ALA A 227 -23.57 9.28 8.91
CA ALA A 227 -22.40 9.94 8.38
C ALA A 227 -21.57 9.00 7.46
N THR A 228 -21.42 7.73 7.87
CA THR A 228 -20.75 6.71 7.06
C THR A 228 -21.49 6.46 5.74
N LYS A 229 -22.83 6.34 5.77
CA LYS A 229 -23.65 6.21 4.55
C LYS A 229 -23.53 7.42 3.63
N ALA A 230 -23.44 8.64 4.18
CA ALA A 230 -23.24 9.85 3.39
C ALA A 230 -21.91 9.84 2.62
N THR A 231 -20.83 9.41 3.27
CA THR A 231 -19.51 9.23 2.61
C THR A 231 -19.57 8.15 1.53
N ILE A 232 -20.20 7.01 1.81
CA ILE A 232 -20.37 5.92 0.82
C ILE A 232 -21.12 6.46 -0.42
N ALA A 233 -22.22 7.18 -0.22
CA ALA A 233 -23.00 7.75 -1.31
C ALA A 233 -22.18 8.74 -2.15
N HIS A 234 -21.36 9.58 -1.50
CA HIS A 234 -20.46 10.51 -2.19
C HIS A 234 -19.43 9.77 -3.07
N ILE A 235 -18.77 8.75 -2.51
CA ILE A 235 -17.76 7.97 -3.24
C ILE A 235 -18.37 7.27 -4.45
N HIS A 236 -19.55 6.66 -4.29
CA HIS A 236 -20.27 6.03 -5.42
C HIS A 236 -20.76 7.03 -6.46
N ALA A 237 -21.12 8.25 -6.05
CA ALA A 237 -21.47 9.31 -6.99
C ALA A 237 -20.25 9.82 -7.78
N LEU A 238 -19.07 9.86 -7.14
CA LEU A 238 -17.82 10.29 -7.75
C LEU A 238 -17.22 9.24 -8.70
N ASP A 239 -17.27 7.96 -8.32
CA ASP A 239 -16.79 6.84 -9.11
C ASP A 239 -17.81 5.66 -9.09
N PRO A 240 -18.87 5.75 -9.92
CA PRO A 240 -19.96 4.76 -9.91
C PRO A 240 -19.52 3.32 -10.24
N THR A 241 -18.40 3.17 -10.91
CA THR A 241 -17.84 1.87 -11.30
C THR A 241 -16.80 1.35 -10.32
N SER A 242 -16.47 2.15 -9.29
CA SER A 242 -15.38 1.87 -8.35
C SER A 242 -14.05 1.55 -9.06
N ALA A 243 -13.79 2.27 -10.15
CA ALA A 243 -12.65 2.05 -11.00
C ALA A 243 -11.32 2.46 -10.35
N LEU A 244 -11.35 3.54 -9.55
CA LEU A 244 -10.20 4.08 -8.81
C LEU A 244 -10.47 4.07 -7.32
N ILE A 245 -11.63 4.59 -6.87
CA ILE A 245 -11.90 4.76 -5.46
C ILE A 245 -13.07 3.89 -5.00
N ARG A 246 -12.94 3.34 -3.80
CA ARG A 246 -13.96 2.49 -3.15
C ARG A 246 -14.19 2.94 -1.72
N PRO A 247 -15.43 2.93 -1.22
CA PRO A 247 -15.66 3.10 0.21
C PRO A 247 -15.22 1.86 0.98
N ILE A 248 -14.73 2.07 2.22
CA ILE A 248 -14.39 1.02 3.16
C ILE A 248 -14.97 1.35 4.53
N ILE A 249 -15.64 0.40 5.17
CA ILE A 249 -16.23 0.56 6.50
C ILE A 249 -15.10 0.62 7.52
N THR A 250 -15.08 1.68 8.34
CA THR A 250 -13.91 1.97 9.17
C THR A 250 -14.29 2.26 10.63
N PRO A 251 -14.69 1.25 11.44
CA PRO A 251 -14.58 1.40 12.89
C PRO A 251 -13.10 1.62 13.22
N ARG A 252 -12.75 2.71 13.94
CA ARG A 252 -11.34 3.01 14.21
C ARG A 252 -10.66 1.80 14.85
N PHE A 253 -11.18 1.38 16.01
CA PHE A 253 -10.84 0.15 16.71
C PHE A 253 -11.90 -0.10 17.79
N ALA A 254 -11.96 -1.31 18.36
CA ALA A 254 -13.05 -1.68 19.26
C ALA A 254 -13.23 -0.71 20.45
N PRO A 255 -12.17 -0.26 21.16
CA PRO A 255 -12.34 0.65 22.30
C PRO A 255 -13.04 1.97 21.97
N SER A 256 -12.87 2.50 20.76
CA SER A 256 -13.49 3.77 20.35
C SER A 256 -14.93 3.65 19.89
N CYS A 257 -15.46 2.43 19.77
CA CYS A 257 -16.80 2.17 19.27
C CYS A 257 -17.66 1.48 20.32
N THR A 258 -18.94 1.85 20.39
CA THR A 258 -19.91 1.05 21.16
C THR A 258 -20.21 -0.27 20.43
N HIS A 259 -20.61 -1.28 21.17
CA HIS A 259 -21.05 -2.58 20.59
C HIS A 259 -22.16 -2.38 19.56
N THR A 260 -23.06 -1.43 19.79
CA THR A 260 -24.15 -1.09 18.87
C THR A 260 -23.60 -0.59 17.53
N THR A 261 -22.63 0.33 17.56
CA THR A 261 -21.98 0.86 16.35
C THR A 261 -21.25 -0.25 15.59
N LEU A 262 -20.46 -1.09 16.29
CA LEU A 262 -19.77 -2.22 15.64
C LEU A 262 -20.77 -3.14 14.92
N SER A 263 -21.87 -3.51 15.60
CA SER A 263 -22.91 -4.39 15.00
C SER A 263 -23.62 -3.73 13.81
N GLN A 264 -23.92 -2.42 13.89
CA GLN A 264 -24.53 -1.69 12.77
C GLN A 264 -23.60 -1.57 11.56
N LEU A 265 -22.29 -1.38 11.79
CA LEU A 265 -21.28 -1.33 10.73
C LEU A 265 -21.07 -2.68 10.07
N GLY A 266 -21.07 -3.79 10.85
CA GLY A 266 -21.03 -5.14 10.31
C GLY A 266 -22.25 -5.45 9.44
N ALA A 267 -23.46 -5.09 9.91
CA ALA A 267 -24.68 -5.23 9.13
C ALA A 267 -24.66 -4.38 7.84
N LEU A 268 -24.12 -3.14 7.91
CA LEU A 268 -23.96 -2.28 6.74
C LEU A 268 -22.99 -2.91 5.72
N ALA A 269 -21.85 -3.43 6.17
CA ALA A 269 -20.88 -4.10 5.29
C ALA A 269 -21.49 -5.29 4.57
N ALA A 270 -22.31 -6.09 5.27
CA ALA A 270 -23.01 -7.27 4.71
C ALA A 270 -24.20 -6.92 3.82
N SER A 271 -24.66 -5.66 3.80
CA SER A 271 -25.90 -5.27 3.09
C SER A 271 -25.75 -5.14 1.58
N THR A 272 -24.55 -5.22 1.04
CA THR A 272 -24.26 -5.10 -0.40
C THR A 272 -23.77 -6.44 -0.99
N THR A 273 -23.81 -6.56 -2.32
CA THR A 273 -23.27 -7.71 -3.04
C THR A 273 -22.33 -7.21 -4.15
N PRO A 274 -21.02 -7.48 -4.08
CA PRO A 274 -20.33 -8.16 -2.97
C PRO A 274 -20.37 -7.33 -1.67
N PRO A 275 -20.09 -7.94 -0.50
CA PRO A 275 -20.00 -7.22 0.76
C PRO A 275 -18.94 -6.13 0.71
N MET A 276 -19.18 -5.02 1.42
CA MET A 276 -18.23 -3.91 1.47
C MET A 276 -16.97 -4.29 2.25
N PRO A 277 -15.80 -3.80 1.84
CA PRO A 277 -14.59 -3.97 2.61
C PRO A 277 -14.66 -3.27 3.97
N ILE A 278 -13.92 -3.80 4.93
CA ILE A 278 -13.82 -3.31 6.30
C ILE A 278 -12.35 -3.11 6.65
N GLN A 279 -12.02 -2.07 7.39
CA GLN A 279 -10.70 -1.89 8.00
C GLN A 279 -10.82 -1.46 9.46
N THR A 280 -9.93 -1.98 10.30
CA THR A 280 -9.87 -1.65 11.73
C THR A 280 -8.51 -2.03 12.31
N HIS A 281 -8.18 -1.57 13.51
CA HIS A 281 -6.98 -1.97 14.25
C HIS A 281 -7.29 -3.14 15.18
N ILE A 282 -6.29 -4.00 15.42
CA ILE A 282 -6.43 -5.13 16.34
C ILE A 282 -5.12 -5.45 17.04
N SER A 283 -5.19 -5.64 18.34
CA SER A 283 -4.13 -6.21 19.17
C SER A 283 -2.76 -5.57 18.90
N GLU A 284 -2.74 -4.25 18.78
CA GLU A 284 -1.52 -3.48 18.54
C GLU A 284 -0.68 -3.37 19.81
N ASN A 285 -1.33 -3.07 20.95
CA ASN A 285 -0.66 -2.79 22.22
C ASN A 285 -1.29 -3.58 23.38
N ILE A 286 -0.48 -4.01 24.33
CA ILE A 286 -0.94 -4.82 25.48
C ILE A 286 -1.95 -4.04 26.34
N ASN A 287 -1.76 -2.74 26.54
CA ASN A 287 -2.70 -1.90 27.30
C ASN A 287 -4.03 -1.74 26.55
N GLU A 288 -4.00 -1.65 25.22
CA GLU A 288 -5.19 -1.66 24.37
C GLU A 288 -5.98 -2.97 24.54
N ILE A 289 -5.31 -4.12 24.50
CA ILE A 289 -5.95 -5.45 24.70
C ILE A 289 -6.60 -5.53 26.07
N ALA A 290 -5.93 -5.06 27.11
CA ALA A 290 -6.49 -5.01 28.46
C ALA A 290 -7.73 -4.11 28.55
N LEU A 291 -7.72 -2.96 27.85
CA LEU A 291 -8.87 -2.06 27.75
C LEU A 291 -10.04 -2.73 27.02
N VAL A 292 -9.78 -3.45 25.92
CA VAL A 292 -10.83 -4.21 25.21
C VAL A 292 -11.49 -5.23 26.12
N ALA A 293 -10.71 -5.99 26.89
CA ALA A 293 -11.25 -6.96 27.82
C ALA A 293 -12.16 -6.32 28.91
N GLN A 294 -11.88 -5.08 29.31
CA GLN A 294 -12.72 -4.32 30.26
C GLN A 294 -14.01 -3.79 29.60
N LEU A 295 -13.92 -3.29 28.36
CA LEU A 295 -15.07 -2.69 27.66
C LEU A 295 -16.01 -3.74 27.05
N PHE A 296 -15.50 -4.93 26.73
CA PHE A 296 -16.25 -6.02 26.13
C PHE A 296 -16.17 -7.33 26.93
N PRO A 297 -16.62 -7.34 28.20
CA PRO A 297 -16.40 -8.48 29.11
C PRO A 297 -17.14 -9.77 28.69
N SER A 298 -18.09 -9.69 27.76
CA SER A 298 -18.79 -10.85 27.22
C SER A 298 -18.05 -11.52 26.04
N SER A 299 -17.06 -10.85 25.44
CA SER A 299 -16.26 -11.39 24.35
C SER A 299 -15.10 -12.21 24.89
N LYS A 300 -14.76 -13.30 24.17
CA LYS A 300 -13.69 -14.22 24.57
C LYS A 300 -12.30 -13.67 24.33
N SER A 301 -12.18 -12.80 23.33
CA SER A 301 -10.92 -12.16 22.93
C SER A 301 -11.20 -10.87 22.13
N TYR A 302 -10.16 -10.14 21.75
CA TYR A 302 -10.29 -8.96 20.90
C TYR A 302 -10.88 -9.34 19.53
N ALA A 303 -10.38 -10.39 18.88
CA ALA A 303 -10.92 -10.89 17.60
C ALA A 303 -12.37 -11.33 17.71
N ASP A 304 -12.81 -11.87 18.86
CA ASP A 304 -14.20 -12.27 19.11
C ASP A 304 -15.16 -11.05 19.15
N VAL A 305 -14.68 -9.87 19.57
CA VAL A 305 -15.47 -8.61 19.48
C VAL A 305 -15.86 -8.34 18.03
N TYR A 306 -14.92 -8.45 17.12
CA TYR A 306 -15.18 -8.23 15.69
C TYR A 306 -15.97 -9.37 15.04
N ASP A 307 -15.69 -10.61 15.44
CA ASP A 307 -16.42 -11.76 14.89
C ASP A 307 -17.91 -11.74 15.27
N SER A 308 -18.21 -11.48 16.56
CA SER A 308 -19.57 -11.42 17.07
C SER A 308 -20.40 -10.27 16.52
N THR A 309 -19.75 -9.19 16.04
CA THR A 309 -20.39 -8.02 15.43
C THR A 309 -20.42 -8.05 13.90
N GLY A 310 -19.96 -9.18 13.28
CA GLY A 310 -19.97 -9.35 11.83
C GLY A 310 -18.90 -8.54 11.09
N LEU A 311 -17.85 -8.08 11.78
CA LEU A 311 -16.77 -7.30 11.22
C LEU A 311 -15.54 -8.15 10.84
N LEU A 312 -15.50 -9.42 11.22
CA LEU A 312 -14.42 -10.33 10.85
C LEU A 312 -14.84 -11.19 9.63
N THR A 313 -14.43 -10.75 8.44
CA THR A 313 -14.89 -11.30 7.15
C THR A 313 -13.72 -11.47 6.17
N PRO A 314 -13.90 -12.16 5.03
CA PRO A 314 -12.87 -12.23 3.99
C PRO A 314 -12.51 -10.87 3.34
N HIS A 315 -13.28 -9.82 3.63
CA HIS A 315 -13.05 -8.46 3.12
C HIS A 315 -12.54 -7.51 4.20
N THR A 316 -12.07 -8.06 5.34
CA THR A 316 -11.60 -7.26 6.48
C THR A 316 -10.09 -7.16 6.49
N ILE A 317 -9.60 -5.92 6.64
CA ILE A 317 -8.20 -5.56 6.85
C ILE A 317 -8.00 -5.26 8.33
N LEU A 318 -7.16 -6.02 8.99
CA LEU A 318 -6.79 -5.87 10.40
C LEU A 318 -5.40 -5.23 10.48
N ALA A 319 -5.32 -4.00 10.97
CA ALA A 319 -4.03 -3.33 11.13
C ALA A 319 -3.29 -3.84 12.37
N HIS A 320 -1.96 -3.90 12.28
CA HIS A 320 -0.98 -4.27 13.29
C HIS A 320 -0.93 -5.76 13.64
N ALA A 321 -1.94 -6.32 14.31
CA ALA A 321 -2.00 -7.74 14.70
C ALA A 321 -0.74 -8.23 15.47
N VAL A 322 -0.13 -7.35 16.29
CA VAL A 322 1.17 -7.61 16.96
C VAL A 322 1.05 -8.73 18.00
N HIS A 323 -0.04 -8.71 18.79
CA HIS A 323 -0.21 -9.55 19.97
C HIS A 323 -1.40 -10.51 19.85
N LEU A 324 -1.74 -10.96 18.63
CA LEU A 324 -2.79 -11.98 18.46
C LEU A 324 -2.38 -13.29 19.15
N SER A 325 -3.23 -13.81 20.02
CA SER A 325 -3.08 -15.17 20.56
C SER A 325 -3.26 -16.24 19.47
N ALA A 326 -2.83 -17.46 19.73
CA ALA A 326 -3.01 -18.56 18.78
C ALA A 326 -4.47 -18.80 18.40
N ASP A 327 -5.39 -18.71 19.37
CA ASP A 327 -6.83 -18.87 19.13
C ASP A 327 -7.38 -17.72 18.24
N GLU A 328 -6.89 -16.49 18.43
CA GLU A 328 -7.29 -15.34 17.60
C GLU A 328 -6.73 -15.48 16.19
N ARG A 329 -5.48 -15.89 16.02
CA ARG A 329 -4.90 -16.16 14.70
C ARG A 329 -5.68 -17.26 13.96
N ALA A 330 -6.04 -18.35 14.67
CA ALA A 330 -6.90 -19.41 14.11
C ALA A 330 -8.28 -18.88 13.68
N LEU A 331 -8.89 -17.97 14.45
CA LEU A 331 -10.15 -17.32 14.11
C LEU A 331 -10.00 -16.40 12.88
N VAL A 332 -8.97 -15.56 12.84
CA VAL A 332 -8.66 -14.66 11.71
C VAL A 332 -8.45 -15.47 10.42
N SER A 333 -7.63 -16.54 10.48
CA SER A 333 -7.40 -17.48 9.37
C SER A 333 -8.70 -18.14 8.91
N LYS A 334 -9.51 -18.66 9.84
CA LYS A 334 -10.82 -19.26 9.54
C LYS A 334 -11.77 -18.31 8.83
N ARG A 335 -11.78 -17.03 9.23
CA ARG A 335 -12.60 -15.97 8.62
C ARG A 335 -11.98 -15.42 7.33
N ARG A 336 -10.74 -15.81 7.02
CA ARG A 336 -9.98 -15.33 5.86
C ARG A 336 -9.80 -13.82 5.86
N SER A 337 -9.76 -13.19 7.04
CA SER A 337 -9.44 -11.78 7.18
C SER A 337 -7.96 -11.56 6.93
N ALA A 338 -7.60 -10.40 6.39
CA ALA A 338 -6.23 -10.06 6.06
C ALA A 338 -5.60 -9.14 7.11
N VAL A 339 -4.28 -9.12 7.17
CA VAL A 339 -3.49 -8.28 8.09
C VAL A 339 -2.71 -7.23 7.30
N ALA A 340 -2.78 -5.98 7.75
CA ALA A 340 -1.87 -4.90 7.35
C ALA A 340 -0.77 -4.78 8.39
N HIS A 341 0.43 -5.27 8.08
CA HIS A 341 1.60 -5.16 8.96
C HIS A 341 2.21 -3.78 8.86
N CYS A 342 2.32 -3.07 9.99
CA CYS A 342 2.80 -1.69 10.10
C CYS A 342 4.11 -1.61 10.91
N PRO A 343 5.23 -2.15 10.41
CA PRO A 343 6.43 -2.38 11.22
C PRO A 343 7.09 -1.10 11.73
N ALA A 344 7.02 -0.02 10.96
CA ALA A 344 7.57 1.28 11.35
C ALA A 344 6.84 1.85 12.57
N SER A 345 5.51 1.87 12.52
CA SER A 345 4.67 2.35 13.63
C SER A 345 4.81 1.48 14.87
N ASN A 346 4.69 0.15 14.72
CA ASN A 346 4.84 -0.77 15.84
C ASN A 346 6.16 -0.55 16.61
N SER A 347 7.24 -0.22 15.89
CA SER A 347 8.55 0.09 16.47
C SER A 347 8.59 1.48 17.11
N ALA A 348 8.06 2.51 16.40
CA ALA A 348 8.16 3.91 16.79
C ALA A 348 7.38 4.23 18.07
N ILE A 349 6.18 3.67 18.25
CA ILE A 349 5.34 3.87 19.43
C ILE A 349 5.42 2.72 20.44
N GLY A 350 6.40 1.80 20.25
CA GLY A 350 6.70 0.76 21.21
C GLY A 350 5.60 -0.30 21.36
N SER A 351 4.81 -0.56 20.33
CA SER A 351 3.74 -1.55 20.36
C SER A 351 4.26 -3.00 20.43
N GLY A 352 5.40 -3.28 19.79
CA GLY A 352 6.04 -4.60 19.83
C GLY A 352 6.48 -5.12 18.45
N LEU A 353 6.90 -6.38 18.42
CA LEU A 353 7.42 -7.06 17.23
C LEU A 353 6.36 -8.04 16.69
N CYS A 354 5.72 -7.73 15.58
CA CYS A 354 4.71 -8.60 14.98
C CYS A 354 5.35 -9.87 14.39
N PRO A 355 4.88 -11.08 14.76
CA PRO A 355 5.41 -12.35 14.27
C PRO A 355 4.85 -12.70 12.88
N VAL A 356 5.19 -11.92 11.86
CA VAL A 356 4.64 -12.03 10.50
C VAL A 356 4.77 -13.44 9.91
N ARG A 357 5.87 -14.15 10.21
CA ARG A 357 6.06 -15.53 9.74
C ARG A 357 4.98 -16.47 10.27
N GLU A 358 4.59 -16.36 11.54
CA GLU A 358 3.52 -17.16 12.13
C GLU A 358 2.19 -16.89 11.43
N LEU A 359 1.88 -15.61 11.13
CA LEU A 359 0.67 -15.24 10.40
C LEU A 359 0.63 -15.89 9.00
N LEU A 360 1.74 -15.81 8.26
CA LEU A 360 1.87 -16.40 6.92
C LEU A 360 1.74 -17.92 6.95
N ASP A 361 2.36 -18.60 7.93
CA ASP A 361 2.31 -20.05 8.09
C ASP A 361 0.92 -20.57 8.44
N GLU A 362 0.14 -19.77 9.16
CA GLU A 362 -1.25 -20.08 9.48
C GLU A 362 -2.23 -19.71 8.35
N GLY A 363 -1.69 -19.31 7.17
CA GLY A 363 -2.47 -19.01 5.96
C GLY A 363 -3.17 -17.65 5.99
N ILE A 364 -2.77 -16.75 6.92
CA ILE A 364 -3.31 -15.40 6.97
C ILE A 364 -2.65 -14.56 5.87
N THR A 365 -3.47 -13.87 5.09
CA THR A 365 -2.97 -12.93 4.08
C THR A 365 -2.37 -11.70 4.76
N VAL A 366 -1.13 -11.34 4.39
CA VAL A 366 -0.42 -10.18 4.95
C VAL A 366 -0.02 -9.23 3.83
N GLY A 367 -0.22 -7.94 4.04
CA GLY A 367 0.35 -6.84 3.25
C GLY A 367 1.05 -5.86 4.18
N LEU A 368 1.67 -4.83 3.61
CA LEU A 368 2.36 -3.78 4.37
C LEU A 368 1.53 -2.50 4.44
N GLY A 369 1.58 -1.84 5.60
CA GLY A 369 1.04 -0.51 5.83
C GLY A 369 2.13 0.45 6.29
N THR A 370 2.07 1.70 5.84
CA THR A 370 2.96 2.76 6.34
C THR A 370 2.53 3.24 7.70
N ASP A 371 1.22 3.21 7.94
CA ASP A 371 0.60 3.76 9.15
C ASP A 371 1.09 5.17 9.49
N VAL A 372 1.13 6.05 8.51
CA VAL A 372 1.38 7.47 8.77
C VAL A 372 0.26 8.01 9.69
N SER A 373 0.56 8.61 10.87
CA SER A 373 1.85 9.09 11.35
C SER A 373 2.47 8.28 12.50
N GLY A 374 1.88 7.19 12.97
CA GLY A 374 2.59 6.27 13.87
C GLY A 374 3.85 5.74 13.18
N GLY A 375 3.77 5.42 11.88
CA GLY A 375 4.91 5.29 11.00
C GLY A 375 5.38 6.65 10.47
N TRP A 376 6.68 6.89 10.47
CA TRP A 376 7.29 8.20 10.13
C TRP A 376 7.37 8.50 8.63
N SER A 377 7.16 7.52 7.76
CA SER A 377 7.41 7.66 6.32
C SER A 377 6.19 7.22 5.50
N PRO A 378 5.79 7.99 4.48
CA PRO A 378 4.74 7.59 3.53
C PRO A 378 5.24 6.58 2.47
N SER A 379 6.44 6.04 2.61
CA SER A 379 7.07 5.11 1.69
C SER A 379 6.79 3.66 2.08
N VAL A 380 6.09 2.92 1.22
CA VAL A 380 5.93 1.46 1.40
C VAL A 380 7.29 0.75 1.26
N LEU A 381 8.25 1.30 0.50
CA LEU A 381 9.61 0.78 0.45
C LEU A 381 10.29 0.84 1.83
N GLU A 382 10.01 1.89 2.63
CA GLU A 382 10.46 1.94 4.02
C GLU A 382 9.76 0.87 4.87
N ALA A 383 8.47 0.63 4.67
CA ALA A 383 7.78 -0.47 5.36
C ALA A 383 8.40 -1.84 5.01
N VAL A 384 8.85 -2.07 3.77
CA VAL A 384 9.62 -3.27 3.38
C VAL A 384 10.90 -3.41 4.21
N ARG A 385 11.70 -2.33 4.33
CA ARG A 385 12.93 -2.33 5.16
C ARG A 385 12.62 -2.69 6.60
N GLN A 386 11.63 -2.04 7.18
CA GLN A 386 11.25 -2.26 8.57
C GLN A 386 10.70 -3.67 8.79
N ALA A 387 9.91 -4.23 7.87
CA ALA A 387 9.46 -5.62 7.94
C ALA A 387 10.65 -6.60 7.94
N CYS A 388 11.63 -6.38 7.05
CA CYS A 388 12.87 -7.17 7.03
C CYS A 388 13.68 -7.04 8.33
N LEU A 389 13.81 -5.84 8.90
CA LEU A 389 14.56 -5.60 10.15
C LEU A 389 13.83 -6.18 11.35
N VAL A 390 12.53 -5.89 11.51
CA VAL A 390 11.72 -6.40 12.62
C VAL A 390 11.70 -7.92 12.66
N SER A 391 11.58 -8.57 11.49
CA SER A 391 11.62 -10.03 11.42
C SER A 391 12.92 -10.64 11.93
N ARG A 392 14.05 -9.94 11.78
CA ARG A 392 15.34 -10.35 12.37
C ARG A 392 15.35 -10.18 13.87
N LEU A 393 14.68 -9.13 14.41
CA LEU A 393 14.56 -8.92 15.85
C LEU A 393 13.65 -9.97 16.48
N VAL A 394 12.56 -10.36 15.82
CA VAL A 394 11.71 -11.48 16.25
C VAL A 394 12.52 -12.78 16.40
N ALA A 395 13.44 -13.04 15.46
CA ALA A 395 14.31 -14.20 15.51
C ALA A 395 15.28 -14.21 16.72
N PHE A 396 15.51 -13.06 17.37
CA PHE A 396 16.36 -12.94 18.56
C PHE A 396 15.57 -12.92 19.88
N GLN A 397 14.23 -13.00 19.85
CA GLN A 397 13.46 -13.13 21.09
C GLN A 397 13.72 -14.49 21.71
N GLU A 398 13.98 -14.51 23.01
CA GLU A 398 14.09 -15.74 23.77
C GLU A 398 12.72 -16.41 23.93
N GLU A 399 12.67 -17.73 23.72
CA GLU A 399 11.53 -18.53 24.16
C GLU A 399 11.50 -18.68 25.68
N ALA A 400 10.33 -18.98 26.23
CA ALA A 400 10.18 -19.30 27.63
C ALA A 400 11.05 -20.52 27.96
N GLY A 401 12.24 -20.29 28.53
CA GLY A 401 13.26 -21.34 28.81
C GLY A 401 14.67 -20.95 28.40
N GLY A 402 14.89 -19.75 27.85
CA GLY A 402 16.22 -19.23 27.54
C GLY A 402 16.81 -19.71 26.20
N GLU A 403 16.00 -20.36 25.36
CA GLU A 403 16.38 -20.72 24.00
C GLU A 403 15.90 -19.63 23.01
N TRP A 404 16.71 -19.35 21.97
CA TRP A 404 16.32 -18.43 20.89
C TRP A 404 15.20 -19.03 20.06
N LYS A 405 14.19 -18.24 19.75
CA LYS A 405 12.98 -18.64 19.04
C LYS A 405 13.26 -19.25 17.67
N SER A 406 14.41 -18.93 17.07
CA SER A 406 14.82 -19.47 15.78
C SER A 406 16.31 -19.70 15.65
N ALA A 407 16.75 -20.89 15.99
CA ALA A 407 18.08 -21.36 15.58
C ALA A 407 18.24 -21.43 14.04
N SER A 408 17.13 -21.55 13.29
CA SER A 408 17.12 -21.64 11.82
C SER A 408 17.04 -20.29 11.11
N GLY A 409 16.67 -19.20 11.80
CA GLY A 409 16.41 -17.88 11.21
C GLY A 409 15.20 -17.83 10.30
N ARG A 410 14.25 -18.75 10.49
CA ARG A 410 13.05 -18.92 9.67
C ARG A 410 12.11 -17.70 9.73
N GLU A 411 12.08 -16.97 10.83
CA GLU A 411 11.29 -15.75 11.03
C GLU A 411 11.72 -14.61 10.13
N LYS A 412 12.95 -14.65 9.62
CA LYS A 412 13.51 -13.58 8.80
C LYS A 412 12.76 -13.48 7.47
N ILE A 413 12.21 -12.30 7.21
CA ILE A 413 11.63 -11.93 5.92
C ILE A 413 12.76 -11.49 5.00
N SER A 414 12.82 -12.06 3.79
CA SER A 414 13.77 -11.64 2.75
C SER A 414 13.30 -10.35 2.06
N VAL A 415 14.17 -9.74 1.26
CA VAL A 415 13.83 -8.58 0.44
C VAL A 415 12.69 -8.93 -0.53
N GLU A 416 12.77 -10.09 -1.17
CA GLU A 416 11.76 -10.57 -2.12
C GLU A 416 10.41 -10.80 -1.43
N GLU A 417 10.42 -11.40 -0.23
CA GLU A 417 9.19 -11.56 0.56
C GLU A 417 8.60 -10.21 0.95
N GLY A 418 9.42 -9.26 1.42
CA GLY A 418 8.96 -7.91 1.74
C GLY A 418 8.36 -7.18 0.54
N LEU A 419 8.99 -7.29 -0.64
CA LEU A 419 8.47 -6.75 -1.89
C LEU A 419 7.17 -7.45 -2.33
N TYR A 420 7.05 -8.76 -2.11
CA TYR A 420 5.80 -9.48 -2.35
C TYR A 420 4.67 -8.94 -1.45
N LEU A 421 4.92 -8.75 -0.16
CA LEU A 421 3.94 -8.17 0.76
C LEU A 421 3.52 -6.75 0.36
N ALA A 422 4.44 -5.97 -0.23
CA ALA A 422 4.23 -4.60 -0.70
C ALA A 422 3.46 -4.50 -2.03
N THR A 423 3.35 -5.60 -2.78
CA THR A 423 2.73 -5.66 -4.11
C THR A 423 1.60 -6.68 -4.15
N ARG A 424 1.86 -7.94 -4.45
CA ARG A 424 0.82 -9.00 -4.55
C ARG A 424 0.15 -9.32 -3.21
N GLY A 425 0.90 -9.31 -2.11
CA GLY A 425 0.35 -9.45 -0.77
C GLY A 425 -0.62 -8.32 -0.46
N GLY A 426 -0.19 -7.08 -0.70
CA GLY A 426 -1.05 -5.90 -0.58
C GLY A 426 -2.29 -5.97 -1.48
N ALA A 427 -2.15 -6.44 -2.73
CA ALA A 427 -3.27 -6.63 -3.65
C ALA A 427 -4.32 -7.62 -3.10
N LYS A 428 -3.85 -8.73 -2.49
CA LYS A 428 -4.74 -9.69 -1.81
C LYS A 428 -5.45 -9.04 -0.61
N VAL A 429 -4.72 -8.25 0.20
CA VAL A 429 -5.29 -7.56 1.37
C VAL A 429 -6.41 -6.61 0.97
N VAL A 430 -6.24 -5.84 -0.12
CA VAL A 430 -7.26 -4.90 -0.58
C VAL A 430 -8.30 -5.54 -1.53
N GLY A 431 -8.26 -6.86 -1.72
CA GLY A 431 -9.21 -7.61 -2.56
C GLY A 431 -9.07 -7.30 -4.06
N MET A 432 -7.83 -7.08 -4.54
CA MET A 432 -7.52 -6.73 -5.94
C MET A 432 -6.43 -7.63 -6.55
N GLN A 433 -6.22 -8.85 -6.04
CA GLN A 433 -5.15 -9.77 -6.44
C GLN A 433 -5.14 -10.13 -7.93
N ASP A 434 -6.32 -10.11 -8.59
CA ASP A 434 -6.46 -10.43 -10.01
C ASP A 434 -6.47 -9.17 -10.90
N ILE A 435 -6.23 -8.00 -10.28
CA ILE A 435 -6.40 -6.70 -10.91
C ILE A 435 -5.09 -5.93 -10.99
N ILE A 436 -4.28 -5.96 -9.92
CA ILE A 436 -3.02 -5.21 -9.78
C ILE A 436 -1.96 -6.04 -9.05
N GLY A 437 -0.73 -5.56 -9.04
CA GLY A 437 0.38 -6.13 -8.26
C GLY A 437 1.34 -7.01 -9.06
N GLY A 438 1.16 -7.12 -10.37
CA GLY A 438 2.01 -7.88 -11.29
C GLY A 438 1.89 -7.44 -12.73
N PHE A 439 2.47 -8.24 -13.66
CA PHE A 439 2.52 -7.94 -15.10
C PHE A 439 1.79 -8.99 -15.95
N GLU A 440 0.68 -9.55 -15.47
CA GLU A 440 -0.12 -10.48 -16.28
C GLU A 440 -1.05 -9.76 -17.24
N VAL A 441 -1.28 -10.35 -18.44
CA VAL A 441 -2.27 -9.86 -19.41
C VAL A 441 -3.66 -9.82 -18.76
N GLY A 442 -4.34 -8.70 -18.92
CA GLY A 442 -5.64 -8.42 -18.31
C GLY A 442 -5.58 -7.63 -17.00
N MET A 443 -4.42 -7.57 -16.31
CA MET A 443 -4.20 -6.68 -15.17
C MET A 443 -4.11 -5.23 -15.62
N TYR A 444 -4.44 -4.30 -14.74
CA TYR A 444 -4.19 -2.88 -14.96
C TYR A 444 -2.70 -2.54 -14.85
N TRP A 445 -2.27 -1.58 -15.64
CA TRP A 445 -0.96 -0.97 -15.57
C TRP A 445 -0.89 0.02 -14.40
N ASP A 446 -0.76 -0.55 -13.19
CA ASP A 446 -0.51 0.16 -11.94
C ASP A 446 0.96 -0.09 -11.58
N VAL A 447 1.86 0.80 -12.04
CA VAL A 447 3.30 0.51 -12.15
C VAL A 447 4.13 1.75 -11.82
N GLN A 448 5.32 1.54 -11.30
CA GLN A 448 6.37 2.54 -11.18
C GLN A 448 7.54 2.23 -12.10
N MET A 449 8.14 3.26 -12.70
CA MET A 449 9.43 3.19 -13.36
C MET A 449 10.49 3.69 -12.39
N VAL A 450 11.47 2.85 -12.12
CA VAL A 450 12.56 3.10 -11.18
C VAL A 450 13.87 3.26 -11.95
N GLU A 451 14.68 4.25 -11.58
CA GLU A 451 16.06 4.41 -12.03
C GLU A 451 16.98 4.40 -10.82
N ILE A 452 17.83 3.37 -10.70
CA ILE A 452 18.73 3.24 -9.54
C ILE A 452 19.87 4.23 -9.64
N GLY A 453 20.32 4.57 -10.85
CA GLY A 453 21.44 5.44 -11.13
C GLY A 453 22.39 4.82 -12.15
N GLU A 454 23.35 5.62 -12.59
CA GLU A 454 24.40 5.16 -13.51
C GLU A 454 25.42 4.29 -12.76
N THR A 455 26.10 3.43 -13.51
CA THR A 455 27.20 2.63 -12.94
C THR A 455 28.36 3.57 -12.59
N VAL A 456 28.91 3.44 -11.39
CA VAL A 456 30.09 4.18 -10.96
C VAL A 456 31.27 3.81 -11.85
N ASP A 457 31.75 4.75 -12.64
CA ASP A 457 32.88 4.53 -13.55
C ASP A 457 34.18 4.96 -12.86
N SER A 458 35.18 4.07 -12.89
CA SER A 458 36.51 4.37 -12.33
C SER A 458 37.23 5.48 -13.09
N ASP A 459 36.86 5.75 -14.34
CA ASP A 459 37.52 6.70 -15.24
C ASP A 459 36.90 8.12 -15.14
N ASN A 460 35.77 8.30 -14.45
CA ASN A 460 35.15 9.60 -14.21
C ASN A 460 35.75 10.40 -13.03
N ASN A 461 36.97 10.11 -12.63
CA ASN A 461 37.79 11.09 -11.91
C ASN A 461 38.18 12.17 -12.91
N ASP A 462 37.32 13.18 -13.04
CA ASP A 462 37.65 14.43 -13.72
C ASP A 462 38.99 14.91 -13.17
N SER A 463 39.99 15.08 -14.07
CA SER A 463 41.34 15.48 -13.74
C SER A 463 41.44 16.82 -12.98
N ASN A 464 40.31 17.46 -12.70
CA ASN A 464 40.15 18.70 -11.95
C ASN A 464 39.65 18.53 -10.50
N GLY A 465 39.46 17.27 -10.00
CA GLY A 465 39.07 17.06 -8.60
C GLY A 465 37.62 17.45 -8.27
N ASN A 466 36.78 17.75 -9.25
CA ASN A 466 35.35 17.90 -9.05
C ASN A 466 34.76 16.52 -8.83
N GLN A 467 34.36 16.22 -7.60
CA GLN A 467 33.49 15.06 -7.32
C GLN A 467 32.26 15.21 -8.20
N GLY A 468 32.03 14.24 -9.09
CA GLY A 468 30.84 14.17 -9.91
C GLY A 468 29.61 14.31 -9.01
N VAL A 469 28.63 15.09 -9.44
CA VAL A 469 27.34 15.21 -8.73
C VAL A 469 26.76 13.82 -8.65
N TYR A 470 26.62 13.27 -7.44
CA TYR A 470 25.95 11.99 -7.22
C TYR A 470 24.53 12.07 -7.80
N THR A 471 24.28 11.31 -8.85
CA THR A 471 22.98 11.33 -9.56
C THR A 471 21.94 10.44 -8.89
N SER A 472 22.37 9.62 -7.92
CA SER A 472 21.52 8.68 -7.17
C SER A 472 22.05 8.51 -5.74
N ASN A 473 21.17 8.02 -4.87
CA ASN A 473 21.47 7.57 -3.51
C ASN A 473 21.81 6.07 -3.44
N VAL A 474 21.86 5.39 -4.60
CA VAL A 474 22.21 3.98 -4.72
C VAL A 474 23.43 3.84 -5.62
N ASP A 475 24.52 3.29 -5.09
CA ASP A 475 25.76 3.09 -5.84
C ASP A 475 25.78 1.72 -6.53
N ILE A 476 25.91 1.71 -7.86
CA ILE A 476 26.03 0.52 -8.71
C ILE A 476 27.43 0.52 -9.33
N PHE A 477 28.18 -0.57 -9.14
CA PHE A 477 29.58 -0.70 -9.59
C PHE A 477 29.74 -1.54 -10.87
N GLY A 478 28.64 -2.11 -11.41
CA GLY A 478 28.65 -2.83 -12.69
C GLY A 478 28.83 -4.36 -12.60
N TRP A 479 29.19 -4.87 -11.42
CA TRP A 479 29.29 -6.32 -11.19
C TRP A 479 28.08 -6.94 -10.50
N GLU A 480 27.10 -6.09 -10.06
CA GLU A 480 25.91 -6.56 -9.37
C GLU A 480 24.96 -7.31 -10.31
N SER A 481 24.45 -8.43 -9.82
CA SER A 481 23.27 -9.08 -10.42
C SER A 481 22.01 -8.19 -10.24
N TRP A 482 20.94 -8.49 -10.94
CA TRP A 482 19.68 -7.76 -10.75
C TRP A 482 19.12 -7.93 -9.33
N GLU A 483 19.25 -9.11 -8.71
CA GLU A 483 18.85 -9.36 -7.34
C GLU A 483 19.62 -8.46 -6.37
N GLU A 484 20.92 -8.30 -6.58
CA GLU A 484 21.76 -7.41 -5.77
C GLU A 484 21.41 -5.93 -6.00
N LYS A 485 21.12 -5.53 -7.24
CA LYS A 485 20.64 -4.17 -7.55
C LYS A 485 19.32 -3.87 -6.87
N ILE A 486 18.36 -4.80 -6.90
CA ILE A 486 17.07 -4.66 -6.21
C ILE A 486 17.27 -4.61 -4.70
N ALA A 487 18.14 -5.43 -4.14
CA ALA A 487 18.46 -5.35 -2.72
C ALA A 487 19.05 -3.98 -2.34
N LYS A 488 20.00 -3.46 -3.13
CA LYS A 488 20.55 -2.10 -2.93
C LYS A 488 19.47 -1.02 -3.03
N TRP A 489 18.58 -1.10 -4.01
CA TRP A 489 17.45 -0.18 -4.13
C TRP A 489 16.53 -0.26 -2.90
N VAL A 490 16.17 -1.45 -2.46
CA VAL A 490 15.35 -1.61 -1.27
C VAL A 490 16.01 -0.98 -0.04
N TRP A 491 17.31 -1.20 0.18
CA TRP A 491 17.99 -0.72 1.39
C TRP A 491 18.37 0.76 1.36
N SER A 492 18.69 1.31 0.19
CA SER A 492 19.25 2.67 0.05
C SER A 492 18.38 3.60 -0.81
N GLY A 493 17.45 3.07 -1.62
CA GLY A 493 16.62 3.87 -2.52
C GLY A 493 15.54 4.69 -1.80
N ASP A 494 15.01 5.71 -2.48
CA ASP A 494 13.88 6.52 -2.01
C ASP A 494 13.06 7.07 -3.20
N ASP A 495 12.24 8.11 -2.97
CA ASP A 495 11.40 8.72 -4.01
C ASP A 495 12.20 9.36 -5.17
N ARG A 496 13.49 9.68 -4.97
CA ARG A 496 14.37 10.18 -6.06
C ARG A 496 14.63 9.11 -7.13
N ASN A 497 14.47 7.83 -6.79
CA ASN A 497 14.61 6.74 -7.73
C ASN A 497 13.32 6.46 -8.52
N VAL A 498 12.16 6.96 -8.07
CA VAL A 498 10.88 6.80 -8.76
C VAL A 498 10.77 7.85 -9.86
N ARG A 499 10.99 7.42 -11.10
CA ARG A 499 11.01 8.32 -12.27
C ARG A 499 9.61 8.67 -12.75
N ALA A 500 8.71 7.67 -12.78
CA ALA A 500 7.34 7.86 -13.19
C ALA A 500 6.42 6.81 -12.56
N VAL A 501 5.14 7.15 -12.36
CA VAL A 501 4.12 6.25 -11.79
C VAL A 501 2.87 6.32 -12.63
N TRP A 502 2.32 5.15 -12.94
CA TRP A 502 1.05 5.00 -13.66
C TRP A 502 0.03 4.27 -12.79
N VAL A 503 -1.22 4.68 -12.93
CA VAL A 503 -2.39 3.99 -12.39
C VAL A 503 -3.40 3.83 -13.50
N ARG A 504 -3.82 2.61 -13.78
CA ARG A 504 -4.69 2.28 -14.93
C ARG A 504 -4.16 2.85 -16.26
N GLY A 505 -2.86 2.74 -16.48
CA GLY A 505 -2.21 3.27 -17.68
C GLY A 505 -2.07 4.80 -17.74
N ARG A 506 -2.70 5.55 -16.84
CA ARG A 506 -2.57 7.00 -16.74
C ARG A 506 -1.32 7.38 -15.95
N LEU A 507 -0.47 8.22 -16.51
CA LEU A 507 0.65 8.83 -15.78
C LEU A 507 0.11 9.74 -14.66
N VAL A 508 0.46 9.45 -13.42
CA VAL A 508 -0.02 10.16 -12.22
C VAL A 508 1.10 10.87 -11.45
N HIS A 509 2.35 10.50 -11.70
CA HIS A 509 3.52 11.16 -11.12
C HIS A 509 4.74 11.05 -12.05
N GLY A 510 5.60 12.07 -12.04
CA GLY A 510 6.87 12.11 -12.76
C GLY A 510 6.73 12.29 -14.27
N GLU A 511 7.83 12.05 -14.96
CA GLU A 511 7.93 12.14 -16.41
C GLU A 511 8.70 10.91 -16.93
N PRO A 512 8.09 10.07 -17.78
CA PRO A 512 8.83 9.01 -18.44
C PRO A 512 9.78 9.62 -19.47
N CYS A 513 10.99 9.07 -19.56
CA CYS A 513 11.98 9.47 -20.56
C CYS A 513 11.61 8.95 -21.94
#